data_2e5c5c2a965e71538587270104e3d7ab
#
_entry.id   2e5c5c2a965e71538587270104e3d7ab
#
_cell.length_a   1.000
_cell.length_b   1.000
_cell.length_c   1.000
_cell.angle_alpha   90.00
_cell.angle_beta   90.00
_cell.angle_gamma   90.00
#
_symmetry.space_group_name_H-M   'P 1'
#
loop_
_entity.id
_entity.type
_entity.pdbx_description
1 polymer ?
#
loop_
_entity_poly.entity_id
_entity_poly.type
_entity_poly.pdbx_seq_one_letter_code
_entity_poly.pdbx_strand_id
1 'polypeptide(L)'
;MLVKDKGSNIAILRTIGATSGSIMRVFFLTGAAIGTIGTFVGLILGLLVCANADNIRNAIQWLSGVDPFNSEIYYLAQLPAKVDVRQTFYIVISALIISFLATLYPSWKAAKLDPVEALRYE
;
A
#
# COMPACT_ATOMS: atom_id res chain seq x y z
N MET A 1 -14.66 4.21 -3.06
CA MET A 1 -15.31 3.08 -3.73
C MET A 1 -15.67 1.97 -2.73
N LEU A 2 -14.74 1.34 -2.05
CA LEU A 2 -15.01 0.22 -1.12
C LEU A 2 -16.08 0.46 -0.03
N VAL A 3 -16.19 1.68 0.51
CA VAL A 3 -17.18 1.99 1.55
C VAL A 3 -18.60 2.14 0.97
N LYS A 4 -18.72 2.63 -0.27
CA LYS A 4 -20.01 2.80 -0.94
C LYS A 4 -20.59 1.43 -1.35
N ASP A 5 -19.75 0.57 -1.90
CA ASP A 5 -20.14 -0.80 -2.32
C ASP A 5 -20.42 -1.73 -1.12
N LYS A 6 -19.93 -1.38 0.06
CA LYS A 6 -20.16 -2.09 1.33
C LYS A 6 -21.23 -1.45 2.20
N GLY A 7 -21.87 -0.37 1.74
CA GLY A 7 -22.89 0.37 2.50
C GLY A 7 -24.05 -0.50 2.95
N SER A 8 -24.58 -1.32 2.06
CA SER A 8 -25.67 -2.26 2.35
C SER A 8 -25.28 -3.29 3.41
N ASN A 9 -24.07 -3.87 3.30
CA ASN A 9 -23.56 -4.82 4.29
C ASN A 9 -23.37 -4.18 5.68
N ILE A 10 -22.94 -2.91 5.72
CA ILE A 10 -22.80 -2.15 6.98
C ILE A 10 -24.19 -1.88 7.59
N ALA A 11 -25.17 -1.53 6.75
CA ALA A 11 -26.54 -1.31 7.21
C ALA A 11 -27.13 -2.59 7.84
N ILE A 12 -26.97 -3.75 7.20
CA ILE A 12 -27.41 -5.04 7.72
C ILE A 12 -26.73 -5.36 9.06
N LEU A 13 -25.42 -5.15 9.17
CA LEU A 13 -24.70 -5.35 10.44
C LEU A 13 -25.21 -4.44 11.56
N ARG A 14 -25.59 -3.20 11.24
CA ARG A 14 -26.18 -2.28 12.22
C ARG A 14 -27.59 -2.67 12.65
N THR A 15 -28.40 -3.19 11.75
CA THR A 15 -29.76 -3.68 12.11
C THR A 15 -29.71 -4.90 13.03
N ILE A 16 -28.67 -5.73 12.93
CA ILE A 16 -28.42 -6.89 13.81
C ILE A 16 -27.82 -6.45 15.18
N GLY A 17 -27.50 -5.13 15.35
CA GLY A 17 -27.02 -4.59 16.61
C GLY A 17 -25.52 -4.28 16.68
N ALA A 18 -24.80 -4.29 15.54
CA ALA A 18 -23.40 -3.87 15.53
C ALA A 18 -23.26 -2.38 15.85
N THR A 19 -22.40 -2.05 16.82
CA THR A 19 -22.09 -0.67 17.18
C THR A 19 -21.20 0.01 16.12
N SER A 20 -21.31 1.32 15.99
CA SER A 20 -20.44 2.11 15.10
C SER A 20 -18.95 1.88 15.40
N GLY A 21 -18.60 1.67 16.67
CA GLY A 21 -17.22 1.35 17.09
C GLY A 21 -16.75 0.00 16.61
N SER A 22 -17.62 -1.02 16.57
CA SER A 22 -17.29 -2.34 16.02
C SER A 22 -17.01 -2.26 14.53
N ILE A 23 -17.83 -1.54 13.80
CA ILE A 23 -17.64 -1.32 12.34
C ILE A 23 -16.32 -0.60 12.09
N MET A 24 -16.04 0.47 12.82
CA MET A 24 -14.78 1.22 12.71
C MET A 24 -13.57 0.31 12.94
N ARG A 25 -13.60 -0.53 13.99
CA ARG A 25 -12.51 -1.47 14.30
C ARG A 25 -12.28 -2.48 13.18
N VAL A 26 -13.33 -3.04 12.61
CA VAL A 26 -13.20 -4.01 11.50
C VAL A 26 -12.55 -3.35 10.29
N PHE A 27 -13.01 -2.18 9.86
CA PHE A 27 -12.43 -1.47 8.72
C PHE A 27 -10.99 -1.04 9.00
N PHE A 28 -10.70 -0.55 10.20
CA PHE A 28 -9.36 -0.16 10.59
C PHE A 28 -8.40 -1.37 10.62
N LEU A 29 -8.80 -2.49 11.25
CA LEU A 29 -7.99 -3.69 11.32
C LEU A 29 -7.72 -4.28 9.92
N THR A 30 -8.75 -4.30 9.07
CA THR A 30 -8.59 -4.79 7.69
C THR A 30 -7.59 -3.92 6.91
N GLY A 31 -7.73 -2.60 6.98
CA GLY A 31 -6.83 -1.69 6.30
C GLY A 31 -5.40 -1.70 6.88
N ALA A 32 -5.27 -1.79 8.20
CA ALA A 32 -3.98 -1.94 8.87
C ALA A 32 -3.28 -3.25 8.48
N ALA A 33 -4.01 -4.36 8.40
CA ALA A 33 -3.47 -5.64 7.97
C ALA A 33 -2.96 -5.58 6.52
N ILE A 34 -3.77 -5.03 5.60
CA ILE A 34 -3.39 -4.86 4.19
C ILE A 34 -2.17 -3.95 4.08
N GLY A 35 -2.15 -2.83 4.78
CA GLY A 35 -1.05 -1.88 4.77
C GLY A 35 0.26 -2.49 5.31
N THR A 36 0.17 -3.26 6.38
CA THR A 36 1.32 -3.94 6.97
C THR A 36 1.87 -5.01 6.03
N ILE A 37 1.02 -5.90 5.52
CA ILE A 37 1.41 -6.94 4.57
C ILE A 37 2.00 -6.31 3.31
N GLY A 38 1.35 -5.28 2.74
CA GLY A 38 1.83 -4.57 1.56
C GLY A 38 3.21 -3.93 1.77
N THR A 39 3.45 -3.34 2.94
CA THR A 39 4.75 -2.75 3.28
C THR A 39 5.86 -3.80 3.35
N PHE A 40 5.60 -4.95 3.98
CA PHE A 40 6.59 -6.04 4.06
C PHE A 40 6.84 -6.69 2.70
N VAL A 41 5.81 -6.95 1.92
CA VAL A 41 5.96 -7.48 0.56
C VAL A 41 6.73 -6.50 -0.32
N GLY A 42 6.40 -5.21 -0.24
CA GLY A 42 7.11 -4.16 -0.96
C GLY A 42 8.59 -4.06 -0.56
N LEU A 43 8.89 -4.19 0.73
CA LEU A 43 10.27 -4.21 1.23
C LEU A 43 11.06 -5.39 0.65
N ILE A 44 10.49 -6.61 0.71
CA ILE A 44 11.14 -7.81 0.20
C ILE A 44 11.39 -7.68 -1.31
N LEU A 45 10.37 -7.27 -2.07
CA LEU A 45 10.50 -7.05 -3.51
C LEU A 45 11.53 -5.97 -3.85
N GLY A 46 11.52 -4.86 -3.11
CA GLY A 46 12.50 -3.79 -3.28
C GLY A 46 13.94 -4.25 -3.05
N LEU A 47 14.17 -5.03 -1.98
CA LEU A 47 15.49 -5.60 -1.71
C LEU A 47 15.93 -6.61 -2.78
N LEU A 48 15.01 -7.44 -3.28
CA LEU A 48 15.30 -8.38 -4.37
C LEU A 48 15.67 -7.65 -5.65
N VAL A 49 14.97 -6.59 -6.01
CA VAL A 49 15.29 -5.76 -7.17
C VAL A 49 16.64 -5.09 -7.00
N CYS A 50 16.93 -4.50 -5.85
CA CYS A 50 18.23 -3.89 -5.59
C CYS A 50 19.38 -4.92 -5.65
N ALA A 51 19.19 -6.10 -5.09
CA ALA A 51 20.20 -7.17 -5.11
C ALA A 51 20.46 -7.71 -6.53
N ASN A 52 19.49 -7.63 -7.43
CA ASN A 52 19.59 -8.09 -8.80
C ASN A 52 19.65 -6.94 -9.84
N ALA A 53 19.96 -5.73 -9.39
CA ALA A 53 19.96 -4.54 -10.25
C ALA A 53 20.87 -4.71 -11.49
N ASP A 54 22.05 -5.29 -11.33
CA ASP A 54 22.99 -5.54 -12.44
C ASP A 54 22.46 -6.59 -13.42
N ASN A 55 21.83 -7.64 -12.93
CA ASN A 55 21.22 -8.67 -13.76
C ASN A 55 20.04 -8.12 -14.57
N ILE A 56 19.23 -7.28 -13.94
CA ILE A 56 18.09 -6.61 -14.59
C ILE A 56 18.58 -5.65 -15.66
N ARG A 57 19.64 -4.88 -15.39
CA ARG A 57 20.29 -4.00 -16.36
C ARG A 57 20.76 -4.80 -17.57
N ASN A 58 21.52 -5.87 -17.36
CA ASN A 58 22.05 -6.72 -18.44
C ASN A 58 20.92 -7.34 -19.27
N ALA A 59 19.83 -7.77 -18.64
CA ALA A 59 18.65 -8.29 -19.34
C ALA A 59 17.99 -7.23 -20.23
N ILE A 60 17.84 -6.00 -19.75
CA ILE A 60 17.27 -4.87 -20.51
C ILE A 60 18.21 -4.53 -21.69
N GLN A 61 19.51 -4.47 -21.45
CA GLN A 61 20.50 -4.21 -22.50
C GLN A 61 20.45 -5.28 -23.60
N TRP A 62 20.34 -6.54 -23.24
CA TRP A 62 20.23 -7.65 -24.19
C TRP A 62 18.92 -7.58 -25.01
N LEU A 63 17.83 -7.18 -24.42
CA LEU A 63 16.51 -7.10 -25.08
C LEU A 63 16.38 -5.87 -25.99
N SER A 64 16.90 -4.71 -25.55
CA SER A 64 16.75 -3.44 -26.28
C SER A 64 17.90 -3.13 -27.23
N GLY A 65 19.03 -3.84 -27.13
CA GLY A 65 20.24 -3.59 -27.94
C GLY A 65 20.90 -2.23 -27.67
N VAL A 66 20.36 -1.43 -26.73
CA VAL A 66 20.88 -0.12 -26.36
C VAL A 66 21.25 -0.17 -24.88
N ASP A 67 22.44 0.30 -24.54
CA ASP A 67 22.83 0.48 -23.13
C ASP A 67 22.07 1.70 -22.57
N PRO A 68 21.05 1.53 -21.70
CA PRO A 68 20.26 2.63 -21.16
C PRO A 68 21.09 3.59 -20.30
N PHE A 69 22.30 3.17 -19.91
CA PHE A 69 23.25 3.95 -19.12
C PHE A 69 24.59 4.03 -19.86
N ASN A 70 24.60 4.73 -21.01
CA ASN A 70 25.80 4.94 -21.78
C ASN A 70 26.89 5.59 -20.91
N SER A 71 28.00 4.91 -20.75
CA SER A 71 29.12 5.32 -19.89
C SER A 71 29.73 6.68 -20.27
N GLU A 72 29.46 7.20 -21.46
CA GLU A 72 29.89 8.53 -21.91
C GLU A 72 29.06 9.68 -21.27
N ILE A 73 27.82 9.40 -20.84
CA ILE A 73 26.91 10.41 -20.27
C ILE A 73 26.89 10.31 -18.73
N TYR A 74 27.05 9.12 -18.19
CA TYR A 74 27.09 8.88 -16.75
C TYR A 74 28.48 8.40 -16.34
N TYR A 75 29.21 9.19 -15.58
CA TYR A 75 30.50 8.86 -14.97
C TYR A 75 30.45 7.62 -14.03
N LEU A 76 29.35 6.92 -13.97
CA LEU A 76 29.07 5.76 -13.11
C LEU A 76 28.86 4.53 -13.99
N ALA A 77 29.93 3.77 -14.22
CA ALA A 77 29.88 2.49 -14.91
C ALA A 77 29.06 1.39 -14.19
N GLN A 78 28.63 1.65 -12.97
CA GLN A 78 27.79 0.74 -12.18
C GLN A 78 26.68 1.55 -11.52
N LEU A 79 25.44 1.04 -11.57
CA LEU A 79 24.35 1.55 -10.76
C LEU A 79 24.71 1.36 -9.27
N PRO A 80 24.96 2.41 -8.51
CA PRO A 80 25.23 2.26 -7.08
C PRO A 80 23.92 1.96 -6.33
N ALA A 81 23.35 0.79 -6.57
CA ALA A 81 22.19 0.32 -5.81
C ALA A 81 22.62 -0.06 -4.38
N LYS A 82 23.14 0.94 -3.64
CA LYS A 82 23.50 0.75 -2.24
C LYS A 82 22.24 0.87 -1.40
N VAL A 83 21.84 -0.22 -0.78
CA VAL A 83 20.77 -0.23 0.21
C VAL A 83 21.30 0.38 1.50
N ASP A 84 20.86 1.60 1.82
CA ASP A 84 21.13 2.21 3.12
C ASP A 84 20.07 1.75 4.12
N VAL A 85 20.48 0.94 5.09
CA VAL A 85 19.60 0.37 6.11
C VAL A 85 18.86 1.46 6.89
N ARG A 86 19.50 2.60 7.17
CA ARG A 86 18.88 3.72 7.88
C ARG A 86 17.75 4.33 7.05
N GLN A 87 18.01 4.61 5.78
CA GLN A 87 16.99 5.19 4.88
C GLN A 87 15.84 4.21 4.67
N THR A 88 16.13 2.93 4.45
CA THR A 88 15.12 1.87 4.33
C THR A 88 14.22 1.82 5.55
N PHE A 89 14.80 1.91 6.76
CA PHE A 89 14.03 1.93 8.00
C PHE A 89 13.07 3.13 8.09
N TYR A 90 13.54 4.33 7.75
CA TYR A 90 12.68 5.52 7.73
C TYR A 90 11.55 5.40 6.69
N ILE A 91 11.84 4.83 5.52
CA ILE A 91 10.83 4.62 4.47
C ILE A 91 9.76 3.63 4.96
N VAL A 92 10.14 2.52 5.57
CA VAL A 92 9.21 1.52 6.09
C VAL A 92 8.32 2.13 7.19
N ILE A 93 8.91 2.85 8.13
CA ILE A 93 8.14 3.51 9.20
C ILE A 93 7.18 4.54 8.62
N SER A 94 7.63 5.40 7.71
CA SER A 94 6.77 6.40 7.10
C SER A 94 5.63 5.77 6.29
N ALA A 95 5.91 4.69 5.57
CA ALA A 95 4.89 3.93 4.83
C ALA A 95 3.82 3.34 5.76
N LEU A 96 4.22 2.78 6.91
CA LEU A 96 3.28 2.26 7.92
C LEU A 96 2.44 3.39 8.53
N ILE A 97 3.05 4.50 8.91
CA ILE A 97 2.34 5.66 9.48
C ILE A 97 1.32 6.19 8.48
N ILE A 98 1.71 6.41 7.23
CA ILE A 98 0.81 6.90 6.18
C ILE A 98 -0.32 5.90 5.93
N SER A 99 -0.04 4.59 5.90
CA SER A 99 -1.04 3.54 5.73
C SER A 99 -2.08 3.56 6.85
N PHE A 100 -1.65 3.67 8.11
CA PHE A 100 -2.57 3.76 9.24
C PHE A 100 -3.41 5.04 9.21
N LEU A 101 -2.80 6.19 8.93
CA LEU A 101 -3.52 7.46 8.81
C LEU A 101 -4.53 7.44 7.66
N ALA A 102 -4.15 6.90 6.51
CA ALA A 102 -5.03 6.77 5.35
C ALA A 102 -6.23 5.86 5.62
N THR A 103 -6.10 4.91 6.53
CA THR A 103 -7.17 3.97 6.90
C THR A 103 -8.15 4.59 7.93
N LEU A 104 -7.72 5.56 8.72
CA LEU A 104 -8.57 6.21 9.74
C LEU A 104 -9.76 6.93 9.12
N TYR A 105 -9.55 7.71 8.06
CA TYR A 105 -10.61 8.50 7.42
C TYR A 105 -11.76 7.63 6.88
N PRO A 106 -11.53 6.60 6.04
CA PRO A 106 -12.60 5.73 5.54
C PRO A 106 -13.26 4.91 6.66
N SER A 107 -12.50 4.48 7.68
CA SER A 107 -13.04 3.74 8.83
C SER A 107 -14.01 4.59 9.65
N TRP A 108 -13.66 5.86 9.90
CA TRP A 108 -14.53 6.81 10.59
C TRP A 108 -15.79 7.14 9.76
N LYS A 109 -15.64 7.31 8.44
CA LYS A 109 -16.77 7.54 7.54
C LYS A 109 -17.71 6.34 7.50
N ALA A 110 -17.18 5.11 7.45
CA ALA A 110 -17.97 3.87 7.51
C ALA A 110 -18.76 3.75 8.81
N ALA A 111 -18.16 4.15 9.94
CA ALA A 111 -18.80 4.13 11.24
C ALA A 111 -19.97 5.13 11.37
N LYS A 112 -19.97 6.21 10.60
CA LYS A 112 -21.01 7.27 10.60
C LYS A 112 -22.13 7.04 9.58
N LEU A 113 -22.06 6.00 8.74
CA LEU A 113 -23.13 5.70 7.77
C LEU A 113 -24.44 5.42 8.51
N ASP A 114 -25.50 6.16 8.14
CA ASP A 114 -26.83 5.92 8.65
C ASP A 114 -27.46 4.74 7.90
N PRO A 115 -27.93 3.68 8.62
CA PRO A 115 -28.53 2.52 7.99
C PRO A 115 -29.78 2.86 7.18
N VAL A 116 -30.51 3.91 7.55
CA VAL A 116 -31.72 4.35 6.87
C VAL A 116 -31.40 4.94 5.50
N GLU A 117 -30.34 5.75 5.39
CA GLU A 117 -29.89 6.29 4.10
C GLU A 117 -29.32 5.21 3.17
N ALA A 118 -28.57 4.24 3.71
CA ALA A 118 -27.97 3.18 2.92
C ALA A 118 -29.01 2.26 2.26
N LEU A 119 -30.15 2.04 2.90
CA LEU A 119 -31.25 1.21 2.36
C LEU A 119 -32.23 1.98 1.47
N ARG A 120 -32.20 3.31 1.49
CA ARG A 120 -33.09 4.15 0.68
C ARG A 120 -32.62 4.35 -0.77
N TYR A 121 -31.36 4.09 -1.05
CA TYR A 121 -30.74 4.28 -2.38
C TYR A 121 -30.55 2.97 -3.16
N GLU A 122 -31.18 1.87 -2.75
CA GLU A 122 -31.46 0.71 -3.58
C GLU A 122 -32.90 0.77 -4.14
#